data_accb1f351e8d185eacc53c8d2e386b9b
#
_entry.id   accb1f351e8d185eacc53c8d2e386b9b
#
_cell.length_a   1.000
_cell.length_b   1.000
_cell.length_c   1.000
_cell.angle_alpha   90.00
_cell.angle_beta   90.00
_cell.angle_gamma   90.00
#
_symmetry.space_group_name_H-M   'P 1'
#
loop_
_entity.id
_entity.type
_entity.pdbx_description
1 polymer ?
#
loop_
_entity_poly.entity_id
_entity_poly.type
_entity_poly.pdbx_seq_one_letter_code
_entity_poly.pdbx_strand_id
1 'polypeptide(L)'
;EEYRAIKQVAKTCTDYSQFRKEALILKTIRHPGIPIVYDLEEDEDYSYLIEEYLEGDSLYALISETGHFSKAMTIRYGIQICHLVNILHSARPTPILYLDLQPKNLIICHDTVKLIDFDHAVHLSDAKNLSQRYGTVGCAAPEQYTGDVLDERTDIYAIGAVLYYMLTGHYPGESDGKPMQAPDSTDRNLMRIIRRCLSEDREKRYETADQLCRAMEKAEAQFQKQEKRRQGIWRSNPASSLTIAVAGSRPGAGTTHLAMGLAAYLRRQGISAVYEEHNETGAIRQLADWFGAGHDRRGIFLIRGLPVRPW
;
A
#
# COMPACT_ATOMS: atom_id res chain seq x y z
N GLU A 1 21.98 19.26 -2.84
CA GLU A 1 20.87 20.21 -2.56
C GLU A 1 19.73 19.41 -1.95
N GLU A 2 19.18 19.89 -0.86
CA GLU A 2 18.08 19.22 -0.16
C GLU A 2 16.82 20.08 -0.34
N TYR A 3 15.78 19.52 -0.96
CA TYR A 3 14.52 20.21 -1.18
C TYR A 3 13.71 20.31 0.11
N ARG A 4 12.91 21.38 0.22
CA ARG A 4 11.95 21.60 1.29
C ARG A 4 10.59 21.94 0.68
N ALA A 5 9.52 21.50 1.33
CA ALA A 5 8.17 21.96 1.04
C ALA A 5 7.87 23.19 1.90
N ILE A 6 7.21 24.19 1.32
CA ILE A 6 6.81 25.41 2.03
C ILE A 6 5.31 25.60 1.85
N LYS A 7 4.57 25.50 2.95
CA LYS A 7 3.14 25.85 3.01
C LYS A 7 3.03 27.30 3.49
N GLN A 8 2.48 28.18 2.64
CA GLN A 8 2.32 29.61 2.93
C GLN A 8 0.85 29.91 3.18
N VAL A 9 0.54 30.64 4.25
CA VAL A 9 -0.81 31.08 4.59
C VAL A 9 -0.80 32.56 4.97
N ALA A 10 -1.72 33.34 4.39
CA ALA A 10 -1.88 34.76 4.73
C ALA A 10 -2.48 34.91 6.13
N LYS A 11 -1.95 35.83 6.94
CA LYS A 11 -2.45 36.09 8.31
C LYS A 11 -3.87 36.64 8.35
N THR A 12 -4.34 37.21 7.23
CA THR A 12 -5.72 37.66 7.06
C THR A 12 -6.69 36.55 6.64
N CYS A 13 -6.18 35.36 6.34
CA CYS A 13 -7.01 34.21 5.95
C CYS A 13 -7.79 33.67 7.15
N THR A 14 -9.02 33.23 6.92
CA THR A 14 -9.87 32.58 7.93
C THR A 14 -9.21 31.34 8.51
N ASP A 15 -8.36 30.66 7.72
CA ASP A 15 -7.72 29.39 8.09
C ASP A 15 -6.38 29.56 8.83
N TYR A 16 -5.96 30.82 9.08
CA TYR A 16 -4.69 31.10 9.76
C TYR A 16 -4.57 30.44 11.15
N SER A 17 -5.67 30.46 11.92
CA SER A 17 -5.68 29.83 13.25
C SER A 17 -5.53 28.31 13.16
N GLN A 18 -6.06 27.70 12.10
CA GLN A 18 -5.97 26.27 11.81
C GLN A 18 -4.54 25.88 11.43
N PHE A 19 -3.93 26.64 10.53
CA PHE A 19 -2.55 26.47 10.13
C PHE A 19 -1.57 26.50 11.32
N ARG A 20 -1.77 27.41 12.28
CA ARG A 20 -0.95 27.46 13.49
C ARG A 20 -1.13 26.22 14.37
N LYS A 21 -2.35 25.68 14.48
CA LYS A 21 -2.63 24.44 15.22
C LYS A 21 -1.94 23.25 14.56
N GLU A 22 -2.05 23.14 13.23
CA GLU A 22 -1.35 22.12 12.44
C GLU A 22 0.15 22.12 12.74
N ALA A 23 0.79 23.28 12.60
CA ALA A 23 2.22 23.41 12.86
C ALA A 23 2.62 22.99 14.29
N LEU A 24 1.80 23.34 15.28
CA LEU A 24 2.02 22.93 16.68
C LEU A 24 1.87 21.41 16.85
N ILE A 25 0.87 20.79 16.26
CA ILE A 25 0.67 19.34 16.30
C ILE A 25 1.87 18.63 15.67
N LEU A 26 2.25 19.03 14.45
CA LEU A 26 3.37 18.42 13.73
C LEU A 26 4.70 18.54 14.49
N LYS A 27 4.96 19.63 15.19
CA LYS A 27 6.16 19.80 16.02
C LYS A 27 6.24 18.83 17.21
N THR A 28 5.10 18.29 17.65
CA THR A 28 5.06 17.35 18.79
C THR A 28 5.26 15.90 18.38
N ILE A 29 5.10 15.58 17.09
CA ILE A 29 5.14 14.22 16.59
C ILE A 29 6.44 13.99 15.82
N ARG A 30 7.18 12.96 16.18
CA ARG A 30 8.39 12.54 15.46
C ARG A 30 8.24 11.08 15.04
N HIS A 31 7.95 10.88 13.77
CA HIS A 31 7.81 9.54 13.20
C HIS A 31 8.19 9.55 11.72
N PRO A 32 8.87 8.50 11.19
CA PRO A 32 9.27 8.43 9.78
C PRO A 32 8.12 8.54 8.77
N GLY A 33 6.89 8.23 9.15
CA GLY A 33 5.70 8.35 8.32
C GLY A 33 4.97 9.70 8.42
N ILE A 34 5.55 10.69 9.11
CA ILE A 34 5.02 12.06 9.25
C ILE A 34 6.11 13.03 8.82
N PRO A 35 5.83 14.03 7.99
CA PRO A 35 6.84 15.00 7.54
C PRO A 35 7.54 15.70 8.70
N ILE A 36 8.84 15.87 8.58
CA ILE A 36 9.62 16.65 9.55
C ILE A 36 9.33 18.13 9.34
N VAL A 37 8.88 18.80 10.38
CA VAL A 37 8.81 20.28 10.40
C VAL A 37 10.19 20.80 10.77
N TYR A 38 10.80 21.56 9.85
CA TYR A 38 12.09 22.20 10.05
C TYR A 38 11.94 23.54 10.74
N ASP A 39 10.99 24.35 10.26
CA ASP A 39 10.77 25.67 10.81
C ASP A 39 9.34 26.19 10.61
N LEU A 40 8.99 27.22 11.37
CA LEU A 40 7.79 28.02 11.24
C LEU A 40 8.19 29.48 11.26
N GLU A 41 8.18 30.12 10.12
CA GLU A 41 8.56 31.50 9.94
C GLU A 41 7.35 32.40 9.69
N GLU A 42 7.49 33.68 9.98
CA GLU A 42 6.45 34.68 9.78
C GLU A 42 7.06 36.00 9.30
N ASP A 43 6.40 36.65 8.35
CA ASP A 43 6.59 38.05 8.00
C ASP A 43 5.39 38.89 8.40
N GLU A 44 5.25 40.13 7.86
CA GLU A 44 4.12 41.02 8.18
C GLU A 44 2.78 40.43 7.73
N ASP A 45 2.72 39.76 6.56
CA ASP A 45 1.49 39.36 5.87
C ASP A 45 1.26 37.85 5.92
N TYR A 46 2.31 37.01 6.03
CA TYR A 46 2.26 35.59 5.86
C TYR A 46 2.92 34.81 6.99
N SER A 47 2.52 33.55 7.14
CA SER A 47 3.24 32.53 7.90
C SER A 47 3.61 31.38 6.99
N TYR A 48 4.78 30.78 7.23
CA TYR A 48 5.42 29.77 6.40
C TYR A 48 5.75 28.55 7.24
N LEU A 49 5.18 27.41 6.91
CA LEU A 49 5.57 26.12 7.47
C LEU A 49 6.58 25.47 6.51
N ILE A 50 7.80 25.27 7.00
CA ILE A 50 8.90 24.66 6.23
C ILE A 50 9.03 23.21 6.67
N GLU A 51 8.76 22.27 5.76
CA GLU A 51 8.68 20.86 6.06
C GLU A 51 9.47 19.98 5.07
N GLU A 52 9.56 18.69 5.37
CA GLU A 52 10.19 17.68 4.54
C GLU A 52 9.52 17.63 3.17
N TYR A 53 10.32 17.78 2.10
CA TYR A 53 9.85 17.50 0.75
C TYR A 53 9.76 15.98 0.54
N LEU A 54 8.61 15.50 0.13
CA LEU A 54 8.34 14.08 -0.05
C LEU A 54 8.42 13.70 -1.53
N GLU A 55 9.40 12.86 -1.88
CA GLU A 55 9.47 12.26 -3.21
C GLU A 55 8.58 11.02 -3.29
N GLY A 56 7.40 11.16 -3.87
CA GLY A 56 6.43 10.07 -4.00
C GLY A 56 5.10 10.56 -4.56
N ASP A 57 4.24 9.61 -4.85
CA ASP A 57 2.90 9.87 -5.36
C ASP A 57 1.84 9.64 -4.29
N SER A 58 0.76 10.42 -4.38
CA SER A 58 -0.38 10.18 -3.49
C SER A 58 -1.03 8.83 -3.79
N LEU A 59 -1.57 8.20 -2.75
CA LEU A 59 -2.35 6.97 -2.89
C LEU A 59 -3.49 7.14 -3.91
N TYR A 60 -4.08 8.35 -3.96
CA TYR A 60 -5.09 8.71 -4.94
C TYR A 60 -4.54 8.66 -6.37
N ALA A 61 -3.39 9.27 -6.63
CA ALA A 61 -2.77 9.28 -7.96
C ALA A 61 -2.42 7.85 -8.43
N LEU A 62 -1.78 7.06 -7.56
CA LEU A 62 -1.41 5.68 -7.85
C LEU A 62 -2.62 4.81 -8.20
N ILE A 63 -3.72 4.95 -7.47
CA ILE A 63 -4.94 4.17 -7.73
C ILE A 63 -5.67 4.68 -8.97
N SER A 64 -5.65 5.99 -9.22
CA SER A 64 -6.22 6.55 -10.45
C SER A 64 -5.53 6.02 -11.70
N GLU A 65 -4.23 5.72 -11.62
CA GLU A 65 -3.44 5.15 -12.71
C GLU A 65 -3.62 3.62 -12.83
N THR A 66 -3.61 2.91 -11.70
CA THR A 66 -3.61 1.43 -11.66
C THR A 66 -5.02 0.81 -11.54
N GLY A 67 -6.04 1.62 -11.24
CA GLY A 67 -7.40 1.21 -10.98
C GLY A 67 -7.63 0.74 -9.54
N HIS A 68 -6.81 -0.15 -9.02
CA HIS A 68 -6.88 -0.65 -7.64
C HIS A 68 -5.58 -1.34 -7.25
N PHE A 69 -5.36 -1.53 -5.97
CA PHE A 69 -4.23 -2.30 -5.47
C PHE A 69 -4.56 -3.78 -5.28
N SER A 70 -3.52 -4.60 -5.37
CA SER A 70 -3.62 -5.99 -4.97
C SER A 70 -3.92 -6.11 -3.47
N LYS A 71 -4.51 -7.24 -3.07
CA LYS A 71 -4.73 -7.56 -1.66
C LYS A 71 -3.46 -7.44 -0.81
N ALA A 72 -2.33 -7.94 -1.33
CA ALA A 72 -1.04 -7.87 -0.62
C ALA A 72 -0.61 -6.44 -0.35
N MET A 73 -0.70 -5.55 -1.35
CA MET A 73 -0.39 -4.13 -1.21
C MET A 73 -1.36 -3.43 -0.25
N THR A 74 -2.67 -3.73 -0.36
CA THR A 74 -3.68 -3.17 0.54
C THR A 74 -3.43 -3.55 2.00
N ILE A 75 -3.09 -4.79 2.28
CA ILE A 75 -2.73 -5.21 3.65
C ILE A 75 -1.46 -4.50 4.11
N ARG A 76 -0.42 -4.48 3.29
CA ARG A 76 0.88 -3.88 3.61
C ARG A 76 0.76 -2.39 3.95
N TYR A 77 0.12 -1.61 3.09
CA TYR A 77 -0.06 -0.18 3.33
C TYR A 77 -1.11 0.08 4.42
N GLY A 78 -2.14 -0.76 4.50
CA GLY A 78 -3.14 -0.68 5.56
C GLY A 78 -2.54 -0.84 6.96
N ILE A 79 -1.59 -1.75 7.16
CA ILE A 79 -0.85 -1.89 8.43
C ILE A 79 -0.07 -0.62 8.73
N GLN A 80 0.63 -0.03 7.75
CA GLN A 80 1.37 1.21 7.96
C GLN A 80 0.45 2.37 8.34
N ILE A 81 -0.71 2.51 7.67
CA ILE A 81 -1.72 3.51 7.99
C ILE A 81 -2.25 3.32 9.41
N CYS A 82 -2.58 2.07 9.80
CA CYS A 82 -3.02 1.78 11.16
C CYS A 82 -1.96 2.17 12.21
N HIS A 83 -0.69 1.90 11.95
CA HIS A 83 0.40 2.31 12.84
C HIS A 83 0.51 3.83 12.96
N LEU A 84 0.41 4.57 11.85
CA LEU A 84 0.45 6.03 11.85
C LEU A 84 -0.69 6.63 12.69
N VAL A 85 -1.92 6.16 12.47
CA VAL A 85 -3.07 6.61 13.26
C VAL A 85 -2.92 6.21 14.73
N ASN A 86 -2.40 5.01 15.03
CA ASN A 86 -2.17 4.59 16.41
C ASN A 86 -1.14 5.47 17.13
N ILE A 87 -0.13 5.98 16.44
CA ILE A 87 0.82 6.94 16.99
C ILE A 87 0.11 8.24 17.37
N LEU A 88 -0.76 8.75 16.49
CA LEU A 88 -1.55 9.96 16.79
C LEU A 88 -2.46 9.75 17.99
N HIS A 89 -3.19 8.63 18.04
CA HIS A 89 -4.07 8.29 19.17
C HIS A 89 -3.30 8.02 20.47
N SER A 90 -2.02 7.69 20.40
CA SER A 90 -1.14 7.47 21.56
C SER A 90 -0.35 8.71 21.96
N ALA A 91 -0.53 9.83 21.26
CA ALA A 91 0.21 11.06 21.55
C ALA A 91 -0.02 11.57 22.98
N ARG A 92 1.00 12.22 23.54
CA ARG A 92 0.96 12.79 24.88
C ARG A 92 1.20 14.30 24.80
N PRO A 93 0.56 15.13 25.64
CA PRO A 93 -0.30 14.75 26.81
C PRO A 93 -1.70 14.27 26.44
N THR A 94 -2.20 14.58 25.24
CA THR A 94 -3.54 14.22 24.76
C THR A 94 -3.47 13.51 23.41
N PRO A 95 -4.30 12.48 23.19
CA PRO A 95 -4.47 11.87 21.88
C PRO A 95 -4.84 12.91 20.81
N ILE A 96 -4.42 12.64 19.57
CA ILE A 96 -4.72 13.47 18.41
C ILE A 96 -5.63 12.67 17.49
N LEU A 97 -6.77 13.23 17.13
CA LEU A 97 -7.63 12.74 16.05
C LEU A 97 -7.21 13.41 14.76
N TYR A 98 -7.08 12.62 13.70
CA TYR A 98 -6.64 13.13 12.39
C TYR A 98 -7.79 13.74 11.56
N LEU A 99 -8.95 13.08 11.55
CA LEU A 99 -10.26 13.51 11.02
C LEU A 99 -10.39 13.72 9.51
N ASP A 100 -9.29 13.74 8.75
CA ASP A 100 -9.32 13.85 7.27
C ASP A 100 -8.45 12.79 6.59
N LEU A 101 -8.54 11.55 7.05
CA LEU A 101 -7.82 10.46 6.42
C LEU A 101 -8.47 10.09 5.08
N GLN A 102 -7.74 10.42 4.00
CA GLN A 102 -8.17 10.19 2.62
C GLN A 102 -6.98 9.82 1.73
N PRO A 103 -7.22 9.20 0.55
CA PRO A 103 -6.13 8.78 -0.35
C PRO A 103 -5.20 9.92 -0.82
N LYS A 104 -5.68 11.16 -0.87
CA LYS A 104 -4.88 12.33 -1.25
C LYS A 104 -3.86 12.73 -0.18
N ASN A 105 -4.17 12.45 1.08
CA ASN A 105 -3.34 12.80 2.24
C ASN A 105 -2.33 11.70 2.62
N LEU A 106 -2.21 10.67 1.79
CA LEU A 106 -1.29 9.55 1.95
C LEU A 106 -0.32 9.51 0.77
N ILE A 107 0.96 9.80 1.01
CA ILE A 107 2.03 9.74 0.00
C ILE A 107 2.81 8.44 0.16
N ILE A 108 3.07 7.76 -0.94
CA ILE A 108 3.89 6.56 -0.96
C ILE A 108 5.30 6.91 -1.41
N CYS A 109 6.24 6.94 -0.46
CA CYS A 109 7.66 7.21 -0.69
C CYS A 109 8.44 5.92 -0.50
N HIS A 110 9.04 5.36 -1.54
CA HIS A 110 9.87 4.14 -1.46
C HIS A 110 9.21 3.03 -0.61
N ASP A 111 7.96 2.68 -0.92
CA ASP A 111 7.18 1.67 -0.19
C ASP A 111 6.77 2.05 1.25
N THR A 112 7.03 3.27 1.68
CA THR A 112 6.64 3.79 3.00
C THR A 112 5.49 4.77 2.85
N VAL A 113 4.44 4.59 3.66
CA VAL A 113 3.31 5.51 3.72
C VAL A 113 3.69 6.72 4.57
N LYS A 114 3.53 7.91 4.01
CA LYS A 114 3.63 9.20 4.69
C LYS A 114 2.24 9.83 4.80
N LEU A 115 1.88 10.28 5.99
CA LEU A 115 0.64 11.00 6.26
C LEU A 115 0.93 12.51 6.24
N ILE A 116 0.22 13.25 5.39
CA ILE A 116 0.39 14.70 5.19
C ILE A 116 -0.89 15.44 5.51
N ASP A 117 -0.82 16.75 5.59
CA ASP A 117 -1.98 17.65 5.76
C ASP A 117 -2.76 17.43 7.07
N PHE A 118 -2.28 18.08 8.13
CA PHE A 118 -2.85 18.00 9.47
C PHE A 118 -3.86 19.14 9.76
N ASP A 119 -4.37 19.80 8.73
CA ASP A 119 -5.29 20.95 8.87
C ASP A 119 -6.50 20.62 9.74
N HIS A 120 -7.03 19.40 9.66
CA HIS A 120 -8.20 18.97 10.42
C HIS A 120 -7.87 18.20 11.69
N ALA A 121 -6.58 17.97 11.97
CA ALA A 121 -6.16 17.26 13.16
C ALA A 121 -6.42 18.09 14.42
N VAL A 122 -6.91 17.43 15.47
CA VAL A 122 -7.23 18.07 16.74
C VAL A 122 -6.86 17.20 17.92
N HIS A 123 -6.55 17.82 19.05
CA HIS A 123 -6.47 17.08 20.29
C HIS A 123 -7.85 16.54 20.69
N LEU A 124 -7.90 15.32 21.19
CA LEU A 124 -9.15 14.68 21.63
C LEU A 124 -9.92 15.51 22.67
N SER A 125 -9.21 16.26 23.52
CA SER A 125 -9.82 17.22 24.46
C SER A 125 -10.65 18.30 23.79
N ASP A 126 -10.22 18.72 22.60
CA ASP A 126 -10.80 19.85 21.86
C ASP A 126 -11.89 19.39 20.88
N ALA A 127 -11.93 18.09 20.56
CA ALA A 127 -12.85 17.50 19.58
C ALA A 127 -14.33 17.74 19.94
N LYS A 128 -14.67 17.87 21.22
CA LYS A 128 -16.03 18.17 21.71
C LYS A 128 -16.49 19.60 21.40
N ASN A 129 -15.54 20.52 21.17
CA ASN A 129 -15.81 21.94 21.02
C ASN A 129 -15.68 22.40 19.55
N LEU A 130 -15.59 21.47 18.59
CA LEU A 130 -15.50 21.82 17.18
C LEU A 130 -16.81 22.47 16.73
N SER A 131 -16.71 23.76 16.38
CA SER A 131 -17.84 24.55 15.87
C SER A 131 -18.19 24.21 14.43
N GLN A 132 -17.20 23.76 13.66
CA GLN A 132 -17.37 23.29 12.29
C GLN A 132 -16.84 21.86 12.19
N ARG A 133 -17.51 21.05 11.40
CA ARG A 133 -17.14 19.66 11.16
C ARG A 133 -16.88 19.49 9.69
N TYR A 134 -15.76 18.89 9.41
CA TYR A 134 -15.27 18.66 8.08
C TYR A 134 -15.16 17.16 7.85
N GLY A 135 -15.24 16.78 6.61
CA GLY A 135 -14.98 15.40 6.24
C GLY A 135 -15.05 15.24 4.73
N THR A 136 -14.11 14.51 4.21
CA THR A 136 -14.08 14.16 2.78
C THR A 136 -15.17 13.16 2.47
N VAL A 137 -16.03 13.49 1.50
CA VAL A 137 -17.11 12.60 1.06
C VAL A 137 -16.54 11.24 0.67
N GLY A 138 -17.14 10.18 1.19
CA GLY A 138 -16.69 8.80 0.98
C GLY A 138 -15.63 8.30 1.96
N CYS A 139 -14.93 9.20 2.71
CA CYS A 139 -13.96 8.82 3.73
C CYS A 139 -14.41 9.18 5.15
N ALA A 140 -15.16 10.27 5.31
CA ALA A 140 -15.57 10.77 6.61
C ALA A 140 -16.64 9.86 7.27
N ALA A 141 -16.50 9.67 8.57
CA ALA A 141 -17.43 8.90 9.36
C ALA A 141 -18.78 9.61 9.51
N PRO A 142 -19.91 8.86 9.68
CA PRO A 142 -21.25 9.45 9.81
C PRO A 142 -21.34 10.51 10.92
N GLU A 143 -20.69 10.30 12.06
CA GLU A 143 -20.67 11.23 13.19
C GLU A 143 -20.00 12.58 12.86
N GLN A 144 -19.18 12.66 11.82
CA GLN A 144 -18.61 13.94 11.35
C GLN A 144 -19.67 14.83 10.68
N TYR A 145 -20.77 14.25 10.20
CA TYR A 145 -21.87 14.99 9.58
C TYR A 145 -23.03 15.27 10.54
N THR A 146 -23.30 14.34 11.48
CA THR A 146 -24.47 14.44 12.36
C THR A 146 -24.26 15.33 13.58
N GLY A 147 -23.03 15.68 13.88
CA GLY A 147 -22.78 16.51 15.04
C GLY A 147 -22.54 15.71 16.35
N ASP A 148 -22.40 14.40 16.25
CA ASP A 148 -22.12 13.52 17.39
C ASP A 148 -20.69 13.65 17.92
N VAL A 149 -20.42 13.05 19.07
CA VAL A 149 -19.09 13.07 19.68
C VAL A 149 -18.07 12.34 18.78
N LEU A 150 -16.98 13.03 18.44
CA LEU A 150 -15.86 12.45 17.73
C LEU A 150 -14.91 11.79 18.74
N ASP A 151 -14.47 10.60 18.40
CA ASP A 151 -13.45 9.84 19.15
C ASP A 151 -12.51 9.10 18.19
N GLU A 152 -11.60 8.28 18.71
CA GLU A 152 -10.63 7.52 17.94
C GLU A 152 -11.27 6.61 16.87
N ARG A 153 -12.52 6.21 17.06
CA ARG A 153 -13.27 5.35 16.12
C ARG A 153 -13.70 6.09 14.86
N THR A 154 -13.68 7.42 14.89
CA THR A 154 -13.89 8.26 13.71
C THR A 154 -12.78 8.05 12.68
N ASP A 155 -11.52 8.07 13.12
CA ASP A 155 -10.38 7.76 12.24
C ASP A 155 -10.37 6.29 11.79
N ILE A 156 -10.84 5.37 12.63
CA ILE A 156 -10.96 3.94 12.26
C ILE A 156 -11.93 3.74 11.09
N TYR A 157 -13.03 4.49 11.04
CA TYR A 157 -13.93 4.48 9.89
C TYR A 157 -13.19 4.93 8.63
N ALA A 158 -12.47 6.03 8.71
CA ALA A 158 -11.71 6.57 7.58
C ALA A 158 -10.61 5.60 7.10
N ILE A 159 -9.92 4.88 8.01
CA ILE A 159 -9.02 3.78 7.62
C ILE A 159 -9.79 2.73 6.80
N GLY A 160 -10.97 2.32 7.26
CA GLY A 160 -11.82 1.37 6.53
C GLY A 160 -12.17 1.84 5.12
N ALA A 161 -12.49 3.14 4.97
CA ALA A 161 -12.80 3.74 3.68
C ALA A 161 -11.58 3.76 2.73
N VAL A 162 -10.40 4.09 3.24
CA VAL A 162 -9.15 4.04 2.47
C VAL A 162 -8.80 2.61 2.06
N LEU A 163 -8.94 1.63 2.96
CA LEU A 163 -8.73 0.21 2.64
C LEU A 163 -9.68 -0.28 1.54
N TYR A 164 -10.95 0.13 1.61
CA TYR A 164 -11.93 -0.20 0.58
C TYR A 164 -11.56 0.44 -0.76
N TYR A 165 -11.18 1.73 -0.75
CA TYR A 165 -10.72 2.44 -1.94
C TYR A 165 -9.49 1.78 -2.57
N MET A 166 -8.51 1.36 -1.76
CA MET A 166 -7.34 0.64 -2.27
C MET A 166 -7.71 -0.66 -3.00
N LEU A 167 -8.72 -1.39 -2.51
CA LEU A 167 -9.12 -2.66 -3.11
C LEU A 167 -10.01 -2.52 -4.35
N THR A 168 -10.76 -1.43 -4.47
CA THR A 168 -11.84 -1.31 -5.45
C THR A 168 -11.65 -0.17 -6.44
N GLY A 169 -10.85 0.83 -6.11
CA GLY A 169 -10.75 2.10 -6.83
C GLY A 169 -11.94 3.04 -6.60
N HIS A 170 -12.89 2.67 -5.75
CA HIS A 170 -14.11 3.42 -5.47
C HIS A 170 -14.28 3.70 -3.99
N TYR A 171 -14.92 4.81 -3.64
CA TYR A 171 -15.27 5.09 -2.25
C TYR A 171 -16.47 4.26 -1.79
N PRO A 172 -16.57 3.97 -0.47
CA PRO A 172 -17.76 3.36 0.08
C PRO A 172 -19.00 4.20 -0.24
N GLY A 173 -20.07 3.58 -0.74
CA GLY A 173 -21.34 4.27 -1.06
C GLY A 173 -21.44 4.85 -2.48
N GLU A 174 -20.36 4.89 -3.27
CA GLU A 174 -20.43 5.33 -4.68
C GLU A 174 -21.19 4.37 -5.61
N SER A 175 -21.46 3.15 -5.17
CA SER A 175 -22.15 2.15 -5.97
C SER A 175 -23.65 2.25 -5.79
N ASP A 176 -24.38 3.04 -6.58
CA ASP A 176 -25.84 3.16 -6.72
C ASP A 176 -26.69 2.13 -5.94
N GLY A 177 -26.68 2.17 -4.59
CA GLY A 177 -27.44 1.26 -3.73
C GLY A 177 -27.06 -0.23 -3.78
N LYS A 178 -26.01 -0.60 -4.47
CA LYS A 178 -25.50 -1.98 -4.46
C LYS A 178 -24.74 -2.23 -3.16
N PRO A 179 -24.94 -3.41 -2.54
CA PRO A 179 -24.15 -3.76 -1.37
C PRO A 179 -22.66 -3.72 -1.71
N MET A 180 -21.85 -3.25 -0.77
CA MET A 180 -20.38 -3.20 -0.85
C MET A 180 -19.84 -4.53 -1.42
N GLN A 181 -19.54 -4.54 -2.70
CA GLN A 181 -19.05 -5.72 -3.40
C GLN A 181 -17.53 -5.75 -3.30
N ALA A 182 -17.03 -6.88 -2.82
CA ALA A 182 -15.61 -7.19 -2.96
C ALA A 182 -15.36 -7.70 -4.38
N PRO A 183 -14.22 -7.38 -5.00
CA PRO A 183 -13.77 -8.11 -6.18
C PRO A 183 -13.79 -9.63 -5.89
N ASP A 184 -14.16 -10.46 -6.87
CA ASP A 184 -14.34 -11.93 -6.71
C ASP A 184 -13.15 -12.66 -6.07
N SER A 185 -11.95 -12.07 -6.16
CA SER A 185 -10.72 -12.61 -5.56
C SER A 185 -10.46 -12.15 -4.13
N THR A 186 -11.33 -11.32 -3.54
CA THR A 186 -11.04 -10.68 -2.26
C THR A 186 -11.24 -11.65 -1.10
N ASP A 187 -10.25 -11.70 -0.24
CA ASP A 187 -10.28 -12.48 0.99
C ASP A 187 -11.42 -12.03 1.91
N ARG A 188 -12.27 -13.00 2.27
CA ARG A 188 -13.38 -12.78 3.22
C ARG A 188 -12.92 -12.15 4.54
N ASN A 189 -11.68 -12.41 4.97
CA ASN A 189 -11.14 -11.86 6.21
C ASN A 189 -10.85 -10.36 6.09
N LEU A 190 -10.19 -9.91 5.02
CA LEU A 190 -9.91 -8.50 4.79
C LEU A 190 -11.21 -7.70 4.64
N MET A 191 -12.17 -8.21 3.87
CA MET A 191 -13.49 -7.57 3.73
C MET A 191 -14.26 -7.51 5.05
N ARG A 192 -14.12 -8.51 5.93
CA ARG A 192 -14.74 -8.46 7.26
C ARG A 192 -14.12 -7.36 8.12
N ILE A 193 -12.80 -7.17 8.04
CA ILE A 193 -12.10 -6.07 8.73
C ILE A 193 -12.64 -4.74 8.22
N ILE A 194 -12.66 -4.54 6.91
CA ILE A 194 -13.12 -3.31 6.27
C ILE A 194 -14.58 -3.01 6.65
N ARG A 195 -15.48 -3.98 6.53
CA ARG A 195 -16.90 -3.80 6.90
C ARG A 195 -17.08 -3.44 8.36
N ARG A 196 -16.25 -3.99 9.25
CA ARG A 196 -16.28 -3.63 10.66
C ARG A 196 -15.85 -2.19 10.89
N CYS A 197 -14.82 -1.70 10.21
CA CYS A 197 -14.42 -0.31 10.27
C CYS A 197 -15.53 0.63 9.77
N LEU A 198 -16.20 0.25 8.68
CA LEU A 198 -17.25 1.02 7.99
C LEU A 198 -18.64 0.86 8.62
N SER A 199 -18.77 0.30 9.84
CA SER A 199 -20.05 0.25 10.52
C SER A 199 -20.56 1.67 10.80
N GLU A 200 -21.83 1.94 10.46
CA GLU A 200 -22.50 3.19 10.83
C GLU A 200 -22.51 3.37 12.35
N ASP A 201 -22.80 2.31 13.08
CA ASP A 201 -22.71 2.25 14.52
C ASP A 201 -21.25 2.14 14.95
N ARG A 202 -20.70 3.22 15.51
CA ARG A 202 -19.30 3.30 15.96
C ARG A 202 -18.97 2.25 17.03
N GLU A 203 -19.93 1.83 17.87
CA GLU A 203 -19.72 0.83 18.91
C GLU A 203 -19.40 -0.57 18.32
N LYS A 204 -19.76 -0.81 17.07
CA LYS A 204 -19.44 -2.05 16.35
C LYS A 204 -18.08 -2.03 15.67
N ARG A 205 -17.43 -0.87 15.55
CA ARG A 205 -16.08 -0.72 14.99
C ARG A 205 -15.03 -1.34 15.92
N TYR A 206 -13.77 -1.26 15.53
CA TYR A 206 -12.66 -1.48 16.47
C TYR A 206 -12.62 -0.34 17.47
N GLU A 207 -12.27 -0.65 18.71
CA GLU A 207 -12.22 0.34 19.79
C GLU A 207 -10.99 1.25 19.66
N THR A 208 -9.87 0.68 19.22
CA THR A 208 -8.60 1.39 19.06
C THR A 208 -7.92 1.05 17.73
N ALA A 209 -7.06 1.96 17.25
CA ALA A 209 -6.23 1.70 16.07
C ALA A 209 -5.28 0.51 16.29
N ASP A 210 -4.82 0.25 17.49
CA ASP A 210 -4.01 -0.92 17.86
C ASP A 210 -4.78 -2.24 17.65
N GLN A 211 -6.04 -2.30 18.04
CA GLN A 211 -6.88 -3.48 17.76
C GLN A 211 -7.04 -3.74 16.28
N LEU A 212 -7.25 -2.68 15.49
CA LEU A 212 -7.33 -2.78 14.04
C LEU A 212 -5.98 -3.24 13.45
N CYS A 213 -4.86 -2.68 13.91
CA CYS A 213 -3.51 -3.05 13.49
C CYS A 213 -3.28 -4.56 13.66
N ARG A 214 -3.55 -5.08 14.85
CA ARG A 214 -3.43 -6.52 15.14
C ARG A 214 -4.34 -7.39 14.26
N ALA A 215 -5.52 -6.89 13.90
CA ALA A 215 -6.42 -7.60 12.99
C ALA A 215 -5.85 -7.66 11.57
N MET A 216 -5.24 -6.57 11.09
CA MET A 216 -4.56 -6.49 9.80
C MET A 216 -3.32 -7.37 9.74
N GLU A 217 -2.48 -7.38 10.78
CA GLU A 217 -1.30 -8.25 10.91
C GLU A 217 -1.68 -9.75 10.89
N LYS A 218 -2.77 -10.11 11.56
CA LYS A 218 -3.32 -11.48 11.48
C LYS A 218 -3.78 -11.83 10.07
N ALA A 219 -4.40 -10.89 9.35
CA ALA A 219 -4.80 -11.10 7.97
C ALA A 219 -3.58 -11.27 7.05
N GLU A 220 -2.51 -10.51 7.27
CA GLU A 220 -1.24 -10.66 6.56
C GLU A 220 -0.62 -12.05 6.79
N ALA A 221 -0.50 -12.47 8.05
CA ALA A 221 0.07 -13.78 8.40
C ALA A 221 -0.73 -14.94 7.78
N GLN A 222 -2.06 -14.82 7.75
CA GLN A 222 -2.92 -15.81 7.09
C GLN A 222 -2.73 -15.81 5.57
N PHE A 223 -2.62 -14.64 4.96
CA PHE A 223 -2.35 -14.50 3.54
C PHE A 223 -1.01 -15.13 3.16
N GLN A 224 0.06 -14.80 3.88
CA GLN A 224 1.39 -15.39 3.67
C GLN A 224 1.38 -16.92 3.83
N LYS A 225 0.64 -17.44 4.82
CA LYS A 225 0.49 -18.89 5.02
C LYS A 225 -0.26 -19.56 3.85
N GLN A 226 -1.28 -18.91 3.31
CA GLN A 226 -2.01 -19.41 2.14
C GLN A 226 -1.13 -19.41 0.88
N GLU A 227 -0.37 -18.34 0.66
CA GLU A 227 0.57 -18.27 -0.47
C GLU A 227 1.67 -19.32 -0.38
N LYS A 228 2.26 -19.52 0.81
CA LYS A 228 3.23 -20.61 1.05
C LYS A 228 2.62 -21.98 0.81
N ARG A 229 1.36 -22.22 1.18
CA ARG A 229 0.64 -23.47 0.89
C ARG A 229 0.40 -23.64 -0.61
N ARG A 230 -0.04 -22.61 -1.31
CA ARG A 230 -0.19 -22.63 -2.77
C ARG A 230 1.14 -22.96 -3.46
N GLN A 231 2.22 -22.29 -3.07
CA GLN A 231 3.56 -22.60 -3.57
C GLN A 231 4.04 -23.99 -3.16
N GLY A 232 3.68 -24.47 -1.96
CA GLY A 232 3.98 -25.82 -1.46
C GLY A 232 3.19 -26.90 -2.20
N ILE A 233 1.95 -26.65 -2.60
CA ILE A 233 1.15 -27.60 -3.44
C ILE A 233 1.81 -27.75 -4.81
N TRP A 234 2.36 -26.68 -5.38
CA TRP A 234 3.14 -26.75 -6.63
C TRP A 234 4.43 -27.60 -6.46
N ARG A 235 5.01 -27.60 -5.24
CA ARG A 235 6.21 -28.43 -4.93
C ARG A 235 5.87 -29.90 -4.64
N SER A 236 4.66 -30.22 -4.21
CA SER A 236 4.29 -31.55 -3.73
C SER A 236 3.57 -32.45 -4.76
N ASN A 237 3.31 -31.93 -5.97
CA ASN A 237 2.73 -32.75 -7.02
C ASN A 237 3.78 -33.06 -8.12
N PRO A 238 4.47 -34.20 -8.04
CA PRO A 238 5.50 -34.58 -9.03
C PRO A 238 4.93 -34.84 -10.43
N ALA A 239 3.60 -34.83 -10.59
CA ALA A 239 2.91 -35.11 -11.86
C ALA A 239 2.46 -33.85 -12.63
N SER A 240 2.57 -32.65 -12.05
CA SER A 240 2.19 -31.42 -12.76
C SER A 240 3.43 -30.62 -13.19
N SER A 241 3.82 -30.75 -14.45
CA SER A 241 4.78 -29.84 -15.07
C SER A 241 4.03 -28.61 -15.61
N LEU A 242 4.47 -27.41 -15.22
CA LEU A 242 4.04 -26.17 -15.87
C LEU A 242 4.97 -25.91 -17.05
N THR A 243 4.43 -25.80 -18.24
CA THR A 243 5.16 -25.36 -19.41
C THR A 243 4.90 -23.88 -19.62
N ILE A 244 5.96 -23.06 -19.62
CA ILE A 244 5.89 -21.64 -19.95
C ILE A 244 6.50 -21.46 -21.33
N ALA A 245 5.68 -21.05 -22.29
CA ALA A 245 6.16 -20.70 -23.64
C ALA A 245 6.61 -19.24 -23.68
N VAL A 246 7.83 -18.99 -24.12
CA VAL A 246 8.38 -17.65 -24.36
C VAL A 246 8.58 -17.50 -25.87
N ALA A 247 7.78 -16.65 -26.50
CA ALA A 247 7.82 -16.43 -27.96
C ALA A 247 8.28 -14.99 -28.27
N GLY A 248 9.13 -14.83 -29.24
CA GLY A 248 9.56 -13.52 -29.77
C GLY A 248 8.82 -13.20 -31.07
N SER A 249 8.51 -11.93 -31.27
CA SER A 249 7.82 -11.44 -32.48
C SER A 249 8.73 -11.40 -33.71
N ARG A 250 10.05 -11.50 -33.54
CA ARG A 250 11.06 -11.48 -34.60
C ARG A 250 12.37 -12.13 -34.13
N PRO A 251 13.23 -12.62 -35.04
CA PRO A 251 14.59 -13.08 -34.71
C PRO A 251 15.36 -11.97 -33.99
N GLY A 252 16.13 -12.34 -32.93
CA GLY A 252 16.92 -11.39 -32.17
C GLY A 252 16.15 -10.64 -31.06
N ALA A 253 14.88 -10.93 -30.82
CA ALA A 253 14.07 -10.31 -29.74
C ALA A 253 14.51 -10.67 -28.31
N GLY A 254 15.62 -11.42 -28.13
CA GLY A 254 16.14 -11.78 -26.80
C GLY A 254 15.37 -12.90 -26.08
N THR A 255 14.50 -13.60 -26.78
CA THR A 255 13.63 -14.66 -26.26
C THR A 255 14.40 -15.73 -25.50
N THR A 256 15.50 -16.21 -26.08
CA THR A 256 16.39 -17.23 -25.44
C THR A 256 16.97 -16.72 -24.13
N HIS A 257 17.45 -15.47 -24.08
CA HIS A 257 17.96 -14.85 -22.85
C HIS A 257 16.88 -14.74 -21.77
N LEU A 258 15.69 -14.30 -22.14
CA LEU A 258 14.57 -14.18 -21.22
C LEU A 258 14.15 -15.54 -20.66
N ALA A 259 14.00 -16.55 -21.51
CA ALA A 259 13.59 -17.89 -21.11
C ALA A 259 14.64 -18.58 -20.22
N MET A 260 15.92 -18.46 -20.57
CA MET A 260 17.02 -18.98 -19.75
C MET A 260 17.12 -18.24 -18.40
N GLY A 261 16.96 -16.91 -18.41
CA GLY A 261 16.92 -16.09 -17.20
C GLY A 261 15.78 -16.49 -16.27
N LEU A 262 14.59 -16.73 -16.83
CA LEU A 262 13.44 -17.21 -16.07
C LEU A 262 13.69 -18.60 -15.47
N ALA A 263 14.21 -19.54 -16.27
CA ALA A 263 14.54 -20.89 -15.77
C ALA A 263 15.61 -20.86 -14.66
N ALA A 264 16.64 -20.01 -14.81
CA ALA A 264 17.66 -19.82 -13.79
C ALA A 264 17.08 -19.18 -12.51
N TYR A 265 16.19 -18.20 -12.63
CA TYR A 265 15.47 -17.59 -11.51
C TYR A 265 14.62 -18.62 -10.76
N LEU A 266 13.80 -19.40 -11.48
CA LEU A 266 12.97 -20.44 -10.87
C LEU A 266 13.81 -21.46 -10.08
N ARG A 267 14.95 -21.87 -10.61
CA ARG A 267 15.88 -22.79 -9.91
C ARG A 267 16.47 -22.16 -8.64
N ARG A 268 16.81 -20.87 -8.66
CA ARG A 268 17.24 -20.15 -7.45
C ARG A 268 16.16 -20.14 -6.36
N GLN A 269 14.89 -20.12 -6.77
CA GLN A 269 13.75 -20.25 -5.85
C GLN A 269 13.49 -21.71 -5.42
N GLY A 270 14.35 -22.66 -5.79
CA GLY A 270 14.25 -24.08 -5.46
C GLY A 270 13.19 -24.83 -6.31
N ILE A 271 12.73 -24.23 -7.41
CA ILE A 271 11.81 -24.87 -8.37
C ILE A 271 12.65 -25.59 -9.42
N SER A 272 12.37 -26.88 -9.65
CA SER A 272 13.00 -27.63 -10.72
C SER A 272 12.54 -27.10 -12.07
N ALA A 273 13.44 -26.55 -12.86
CA ALA A 273 13.14 -25.99 -14.17
C ALA A 273 14.16 -26.47 -15.21
N VAL A 274 13.68 -26.76 -16.41
CA VAL A 274 14.46 -27.09 -17.60
C VAL A 274 14.07 -26.12 -18.68
N TYR A 275 15.05 -25.54 -19.38
CA TYR A 275 14.79 -24.79 -20.60
C TYR A 275 14.78 -25.77 -21.79
N GLU A 276 13.75 -25.70 -22.60
CA GLU A 276 13.63 -26.42 -23.86
C GLU A 276 13.56 -25.43 -25.05
N GLU A 277 14.39 -25.64 -26.06
CA GLU A 277 14.33 -24.87 -27.31
C GLU A 277 13.38 -25.57 -28.29
N HIS A 278 12.41 -24.83 -28.84
CA HIS A 278 11.46 -25.32 -29.84
C HIS A 278 11.56 -24.47 -31.12
N ASN A 279 12.80 -24.26 -31.62
CA ASN A 279 13.04 -23.58 -32.88
C ASN A 279 14.29 -24.16 -33.56
N GLU A 280 14.42 -23.90 -34.84
CA GLU A 280 15.49 -24.41 -35.69
C GLU A 280 16.82 -23.64 -35.57
N THR A 281 16.92 -22.64 -34.66
CA THR A 281 18.11 -21.77 -34.61
C THR A 281 19.34 -22.48 -34.03
N GLY A 282 19.17 -23.56 -33.27
CA GLY A 282 20.25 -24.29 -32.65
C GLY A 282 21.07 -23.46 -31.63
N ALA A 283 20.52 -22.36 -31.15
CA ALA A 283 21.22 -21.44 -30.25
C ALA A 283 21.72 -22.11 -28.98
N ILE A 284 20.99 -23.10 -28.47
CA ILE A 284 21.39 -23.86 -27.27
C ILE A 284 22.57 -24.78 -27.56
N ARG A 285 22.63 -25.40 -28.71
CA ARG A 285 23.78 -26.23 -29.09
C ARG A 285 25.04 -25.37 -29.22
N GLN A 286 24.96 -24.22 -29.88
CA GLN A 286 26.08 -23.29 -29.98
C GLN A 286 26.56 -22.79 -28.60
N LEU A 287 25.63 -22.48 -27.71
CA LEU A 287 25.95 -22.12 -26.33
C LEU A 287 26.59 -23.27 -25.56
N ALA A 288 26.10 -24.50 -25.69
CA ALA A 288 26.65 -25.66 -25.03
C ALA A 288 28.10 -25.94 -25.50
N ASP A 289 28.33 -25.86 -26.81
CA ASP A 289 29.66 -26.00 -27.40
C ASP A 289 30.62 -24.92 -26.88
N TRP A 290 30.16 -23.67 -26.81
CA TRP A 290 30.99 -22.57 -26.30
C TRP A 290 31.38 -22.75 -24.83
N PHE A 291 30.47 -23.28 -24.01
CA PHE A 291 30.75 -23.55 -22.60
C PHE A 291 31.37 -24.91 -22.33
N GLY A 292 31.65 -25.71 -23.37
CA GLY A 292 32.20 -27.09 -23.23
C GLY A 292 31.26 -27.99 -22.41
N ALA A 293 29.93 -27.75 -22.50
CA ALA A 293 28.97 -28.49 -21.70
C ALA A 293 28.68 -29.87 -22.34
N GLY A 294 28.93 -30.94 -21.59
CA GLY A 294 28.50 -32.29 -21.97
C GLY A 294 26.97 -32.46 -21.76
N HIS A 295 26.39 -33.46 -22.46
CA HIS A 295 24.99 -33.83 -22.29
C HIS A 295 24.84 -35.17 -21.57
N ASP A 296 23.70 -35.35 -20.89
CA ASP A 296 23.29 -36.60 -20.30
C ASP A 296 22.67 -37.57 -21.35
N ARG A 297 22.28 -38.78 -20.91
CA ARG A 297 21.62 -39.79 -21.77
C ARG A 297 20.29 -39.35 -22.36
N ARG A 298 19.69 -38.24 -21.87
CA ARG A 298 18.45 -37.67 -22.34
C ARG A 298 18.67 -36.47 -23.28
N GLY A 299 19.95 -36.18 -23.63
CA GLY A 299 20.29 -35.03 -24.47
C GLY A 299 20.20 -33.69 -23.77
N ILE A 300 20.17 -33.65 -22.44
CA ILE A 300 20.12 -32.40 -21.65
C ILE A 300 21.54 -31.95 -21.36
N PHE A 301 21.89 -30.75 -21.77
CA PHE A 301 23.16 -30.08 -21.42
C PHE A 301 23.03 -29.36 -20.07
N LEU A 302 24.13 -29.29 -19.35
CA LEU A 302 24.20 -28.55 -18.09
C LEU A 302 25.05 -27.27 -18.28
N ILE A 303 24.43 -26.18 -18.68
CA ILE A 303 25.13 -24.91 -18.91
C ILE A 303 25.11 -24.09 -17.60
N ARG A 304 26.25 -23.95 -16.95
CA ARG A 304 26.40 -23.28 -15.63
C ARG A 304 25.35 -23.74 -14.61
N GLY A 305 25.08 -25.03 -14.56
CA GLY A 305 24.12 -25.61 -13.62
C GLY A 305 22.64 -25.53 -14.06
N LEU A 306 22.33 -24.88 -15.18
CA LEU A 306 21.01 -24.86 -15.77
C LEU A 306 20.85 -26.02 -16.76
N PRO A 307 19.89 -26.94 -16.56
CA PRO A 307 19.59 -27.97 -17.55
C PRO A 307 18.85 -27.34 -18.74
N VAL A 308 19.40 -27.55 -19.92
CA VAL A 308 18.86 -27.04 -21.19
C VAL A 308 18.74 -28.20 -22.18
N ARG A 309 17.66 -28.23 -22.94
CA ARG A 309 17.41 -29.22 -23.99
C ARG A 309 17.30 -28.48 -25.34
N PRO A 310 18.20 -28.72 -26.29
CA PRO A 310 18.04 -28.21 -27.64
C PRO A 310 16.94 -28.96 -28.37
N TRP A 311 16.40 -28.33 -29.40
CA TRP A 311 15.46 -28.95 -30.34
C TRP A 311 16.13 -30.09 -31.11
#